data_1bba766ac8e1473b1d7a9ec0f8e1ef62
#
_entry.id   1bba766ac8e1473b1d7a9ec0f8e1ef62
#
_cell.length_a   1.000
_cell.length_b   1.000
_cell.length_c   1.000
_cell.angle_alpha   90.00
_cell.angle_beta   90.00
_cell.angle_gamma   90.00
#
_symmetry.space_group_name_H-M   'P 1'
#
loop_
_entity.id
_entity.type
_entity.pdbx_description
1 polymer ?
#
loop_
_entity_poly.entity_id
_entity_poly.type
_entity_poly.pdbx_seq_one_letter_code
_entity_poly.pdbx_strand_id
1 'polypeptide(L)'
;ELSLLQRCAAHCASGTDIAESFLSGKTAVEAAVSGETDKMVGFACTRDENGYQCRPQLFDLSLVANTEKKVPVEWISADGNGVTQDFIDYCLPLIQGETGMAKEDGLPRFCRLKRVFAK
;
A
#
# COMPACT_ATOMS: atom_id res chain seq x y z
N GLU A 1 2.60 -18.45 -8.68
CA GLU A 1 1.89 -17.58 -7.73
C GLU A 1 2.90 -16.97 -6.76
N LEU A 2 2.92 -15.64 -6.66
CA LEU A 2 3.94 -14.90 -5.88
C LEU A 2 3.40 -14.44 -4.51
N SER A 3 2.20 -14.80 -4.12
CA SER A 3 1.45 -14.20 -3.01
C SER A 3 2.20 -14.20 -1.67
N LEU A 4 2.68 -15.34 -1.19
CA LEU A 4 3.37 -15.43 0.10
C LEU A 4 4.80 -14.90 0.04
N LEU A 5 5.55 -15.21 -0.99
CA LEU A 5 6.93 -14.74 -1.15
C LEU A 5 6.98 -13.21 -1.27
N GLN A 6 6.04 -12.61 -2.00
CA GLN A 6 5.90 -11.18 -2.12
C GLN A 6 5.62 -10.51 -0.77
N ARG A 7 4.72 -11.08 0.03
CA ARG A 7 4.37 -10.55 1.36
C ARG A 7 5.49 -10.69 2.38
N CYS A 8 6.38 -11.65 2.19
CA CYS A 8 7.52 -11.88 3.08
C CYS A 8 8.79 -11.15 2.64
N ALA A 9 8.77 -10.42 1.52
CA ALA A 9 9.92 -9.71 0.97
C ALA A 9 10.14 -8.34 1.66
N ALA A 10 10.35 -8.34 2.97
CA ALA A 10 10.53 -7.12 3.76
C ALA A 10 11.71 -6.25 3.27
N HIS A 11 12.71 -6.84 2.59
CA HIS A 11 13.84 -6.13 1.99
C HIS A 11 13.47 -5.30 0.76
N CYS A 12 12.29 -5.53 0.18
CA CYS A 12 11.74 -4.78 -0.94
C CYS A 12 10.61 -3.84 -0.52
N ALA A 13 10.39 -3.64 0.79
CA ALA A 13 9.35 -2.76 1.27
C ALA A 13 9.66 -1.29 0.93
N SER A 14 8.65 -0.56 0.51
CA SER A 14 8.71 0.87 0.22
C SER A 14 8.38 1.70 1.46
N GLY A 15 9.15 2.74 1.73
CA GLY A 15 8.86 3.68 2.80
C GLY A 15 7.54 4.41 2.61
N THR A 16 7.22 4.79 1.38
CA THR A 16 5.94 5.42 1.01
C THR A 16 4.77 4.49 1.32
N ASP A 17 4.82 3.24 0.85
CA ASP A 17 3.75 2.28 1.04
C ASP A 17 3.49 1.97 2.53
N ILE A 18 4.56 1.82 3.32
CA ILE A 18 4.45 1.62 4.76
C ILE A 18 3.81 2.83 5.46
N ALA A 19 4.23 4.04 5.11
CA ALA A 19 3.70 5.26 5.73
C ALA A 19 2.21 5.45 5.39
N GLU A 20 1.83 5.23 4.14
CA GLU A 20 0.44 5.33 3.69
C GLU A 20 -0.43 4.23 4.28
N SER A 21 0.05 2.99 4.36
CA SER A 21 -0.65 1.88 5.00
C SER A 21 -0.92 2.16 6.49
N PHE A 22 0.08 2.70 7.20
CA PHE A 22 -0.10 3.12 8.59
C PHE A 22 -1.15 4.24 8.71
N LEU A 23 -1.08 5.25 7.84
CA LEU A 23 -2.03 6.36 7.82
C LEU A 23 -3.46 5.89 7.53
N SER A 24 -3.62 4.93 6.61
CA SER A 24 -4.91 4.30 6.31
C SER A 24 -5.50 3.62 7.55
N GLY A 25 -4.71 2.80 8.23
CA GLY A 25 -5.15 2.11 9.45
C GLY A 25 -5.52 3.08 10.58
N LYS A 26 -4.71 4.12 10.78
CA LYS A 26 -4.99 5.20 11.75
C LYS A 26 -6.33 5.88 11.44
N THR A 27 -6.52 6.30 10.20
CA THR A 27 -7.76 6.97 9.76
C THR A 27 -8.99 6.07 9.94
N ALA A 28 -8.86 4.76 9.67
CA ALA A 28 -9.94 3.81 9.88
C ALA A 28 -10.35 3.72 11.35
N VAL A 29 -9.41 3.71 12.28
CA VAL A 29 -9.69 3.70 13.72
C VAL A 29 -10.33 5.02 14.16
N GLU A 30 -9.79 6.15 13.72
CA GLU A 30 -10.34 7.48 14.03
C GLU A 30 -11.79 7.63 13.53
N ALA A 31 -12.06 7.16 12.30
CA ALA A 31 -13.41 7.16 11.74
C ALA A 31 -14.37 6.28 12.55
N ALA A 32 -13.95 5.07 12.91
CA ALA A 32 -14.77 4.16 13.72
C ALA A 32 -15.08 4.73 15.10
N VAL A 33 -14.09 5.35 15.76
CA VAL A 33 -14.29 6.01 17.07
C VAL A 33 -15.22 7.22 16.96
N SER A 34 -15.20 7.93 15.84
CA SER A 34 -16.13 9.05 15.58
C SER A 34 -17.55 8.62 15.19
N GLY A 35 -17.80 7.32 15.06
CA GLY A 35 -19.12 6.76 14.76
C GLY A 35 -19.42 6.57 13.27
N GLU A 36 -18.41 6.71 12.40
CA GLU A 36 -18.56 6.40 10.98
C GLU A 36 -18.76 4.90 10.77
N THR A 37 -19.76 4.54 9.96
CA THR A 37 -20.07 3.15 9.59
C THR A 37 -20.19 3.01 8.08
N ASP A 38 -20.07 1.78 7.58
CA ASP A 38 -20.22 1.46 6.15
C ASP A 38 -19.28 2.25 5.24
N LYS A 39 -18.08 2.54 5.73
CA LYS A 39 -17.04 3.26 5.02
C LYS A 39 -15.79 2.38 4.81
N MET A 40 -15.12 2.64 3.71
CA MET A 40 -13.77 2.14 3.45
C MET A 40 -12.81 3.32 3.40
N VAL A 41 -11.66 3.19 4.04
CA VAL A 41 -10.57 4.15 3.85
C VAL A 41 -9.86 3.83 2.54
N GLY A 42 -9.83 4.79 1.65
CA GLY A 42 -9.03 4.75 0.43
C GLY A 42 -8.10 5.96 0.38
N PHE A 43 -7.45 6.16 -0.75
CA PHE A 43 -6.50 7.24 -0.95
C PHE A 43 -6.94 8.17 -2.08
N ALA A 44 -6.92 9.46 -1.80
CA ALA A 44 -6.96 10.50 -2.81
C ALA A 44 -5.53 10.98 -3.06
N CYS A 45 -4.99 10.61 -4.22
CA CYS A 45 -3.61 10.92 -4.58
C CYS A 45 -3.57 11.99 -5.67
N THR A 46 -2.70 12.97 -5.50
CA THR A 46 -2.40 13.99 -6.52
C THR A 46 -0.96 13.88 -6.97
N ARG A 47 -0.71 14.26 -8.20
CA ARG A 47 0.62 14.35 -8.82
C ARG A 47 0.66 15.65 -9.60
N ASP A 48 1.30 16.63 -9.04
CA ASP A 48 1.45 17.97 -9.62
C ASP A 48 2.91 18.43 -9.52
N GLU A 49 3.15 19.69 -9.81
CA GLU A 49 4.48 20.33 -9.69
C GLU A 49 5.09 20.27 -8.28
N ASN A 50 4.28 20.05 -7.24
CA ASN A 50 4.75 19.83 -5.88
C ASN A 50 5.07 18.36 -5.58
N GLY A 51 4.93 17.48 -6.57
CA GLY A 51 5.20 16.06 -6.48
C GLY A 51 3.97 15.23 -6.10
N TYR A 52 4.26 14.02 -5.64
CA TYR A 52 3.24 13.08 -5.19
C TYR A 52 2.75 13.43 -3.79
N GLN A 53 1.44 13.52 -3.63
CA GLN A 53 0.77 13.67 -2.35
C GLN A 53 -0.38 12.67 -2.22
N CYS A 54 -0.48 12.05 -1.07
CA CYS A 54 -1.51 11.08 -0.74
C CYS A 54 -2.27 11.51 0.52
N ARG A 55 -3.61 11.44 0.46
CA ARG A 55 -4.47 11.73 1.61
C ARG A 55 -5.48 10.61 1.79
N PRO A 56 -5.68 10.10 3.01
CA PRO A 56 -6.76 9.15 3.26
C PRO A 56 -8.12 9.84 3.10
N GLN A 57 -9.06 9.11 2.54
CA GLN A 57 -10.44 9.56 2.32
C GLN A 57 -11.40 8.41 2.61
N LEU A 58 -12.54 8.72 3.20
CA LEU A 58 -13.63 7.77 3.42
C LEU A 58 -14.48 7.64 2.16
N PHE A 59 -14.73 6.43 1.73
CA PHE A 59 -15.62 6.08 0.63
C PHE A 59 -16.77 5.22 1.14
N ASP A 60 -17.96 5.42 0.61
CA ASP A 60 -19.08 4.53 0.92
C ASP A 60 -18.78 3.11 0.47
N LEU A 61 -19.01 2.15 1.35
CA LEU A 61 -18.70 0.74 1.08
C LEU A 61 -19.48 0.22 -0.14
N SER A 62 -20.67 0.72 -0.38
CA SER A 62 -21.49 0.39 -1.55
C SER A 62 -20.82 0.72 -2.90
N LEU A 63 -19.92 1.71 -2.92
CA LEU A 63 -19.19 2.12 -4.13
C LEU A 63 -18.01 1.20 -4.46
N VAL A 64 -17.52 0.46 -3.48
CA VAL A 64 -16.29 -0.33 -3.60
C VAL A 64 -16.52 -1.83 -3.40
N ALA A 65 -17.58 -2.22 -2.69
CA ALA A 65 -17.91 -3.63 -2.47
C ALA A 65 -18.25 -4.33 -3.79
N ASN A 66 -17.69 -5.52 -3.98
CA ASN A 66 -17.86 -6.34 -5.19
C ASN A 66 -17.38 -5.67 -6.49
N THR A 67 -16.56 -4.64 -6.39
CA THR A 67 -15.99 -3.94 -7.55
C THR A 67 -14.50 -4.21 -7.61
N GLU A 68 -13.99 -4.59 -8.76
CA GLU A 68 -12.57 -4.79 -9.00
C GLU A 68 -11.99 -3.65 -9.84
N LYS A 69 -11.02 -2.93 -9.26
CA LYS A 69 -10.27 -1.92 -10.00
C LYS A 69 -9.13 -2.60 -10.77
N LYS A 70 -9.20 -2.58 -12.07
CA LYS A 70 -8.18 -3.15 -12.97
C LYS A 70 -7.21 -2.09 -13.44
N VAL A 71 -6.04 -2.53 -13.88
CA VAL A 71 -5.10 -1.69 -14.62
C VAL A 71 -5.76 -1.29 -15.94
N PRO A 72 -5.81 0.01 -16.31
CA PRO A 72 -6.32 0.45 -17.60
C PRO A 72 -5.55 -0.23 -18.75
N VAL A 73 -6.26 -0.68 -19.76
CA VAL A 73 -5.65 -1.42 -20.89
C VAL A 73 -4.67 -0.53 -21.66
N GLU A 74 -4.94 0.76 -21.73
CA GLU A 74 -4.08 1.78 -22.32
C GLU A 74 -2.75 1.98 -21.62
N TRP A 75 -2.59 1.45 -20.41
CA TRP A 75 -1.33 1.46 -19.66
C TRP A 75 -0.43 0.27 -20.01
N ILE A 76 -0.93 -0.65 -20.81
CA ILE A 76 -0.16 -1.78 -21.32
C ILE A 76 0.40 -1.38 -22.69
N SER A 77 1.67 -1.69 -22.96
CA SER A 77 2.27 -1.42 -24.27
C SER A 77 1.55 -2.19 -25.39
N ALA A 78 1.59 -1.66 -26.60
CA ALA A 78 0.94 -2.28 -27.75
C ALA A 78 1.42 -3.72 -28.02
N ASP A 79 2.67 -4.03 -27.68
CA ASP A 79 3.26 -5.37 -27.81
C ASP A 79 2.82 -6.34 -26.69
N GLY A 80 2.10 -5.86 -25.67
CA GLY A 80 1.58 -6.66 -24.56
C GLY A 80 2.63 -7.15 -23.55
N ASN A 81 3.88 -6.74 -23.68
CA ASN A 81 5.01 -7.18 -22.86
C ASN A 81 5.66 -6.06 -22.02
N GLY A 82 5.10 -4.87 -22.04
CA GLY A 82 5.59 -3.69 -21.32
C GLY A 82 4.46 -2.82 -20.82
N VAL A 83 4.82 -1.69 -20.24
CA VAL A 83 3.89 -0.69 -19.71
C VAL A 83 4.21 0.70 -20.26
N THR A 84 3.21 1.58 -20.27
CA THR A 84 3.36 2.96 -20.71
C THR A 84 3.92 3.86 -19.60
N GLN A 85 4.28 5.08 -19.95
CA GLN A 85 4.75 6.08 -18.99
C GLN A 85 3.69 6.37 -17.90
N ASP A 86 2.40 6.38 -18.26
CA ASP A 86 1.32 6.60 -17.29
C ASP A 86 1.32 5.58 -16.15
N PHE A 87 1.60 4.30 -16.47
CA PHE A 87 1.74 3.26 -15.45
C PHE A 87 2.99 3.48 -14.58
N ILE A 88 4.10 3.89 -15.19
CA ILE A 88 5.33 4.20 -14.45
C ILE A 88 5.09 5.38 -13.50
N ASP A 89 4.47 6.44 -13.97
CA ASP A 89 4.15 7.62 -13.16
C ASP A 89 3.17 7.29 -12.01
N TYR A 90 2.27 6.34 -12.24
CA TYR A 90 1.40 5.82 -11.19
C TYR A 90 2.16 5.04 -10.12
N CYS A 91 3.05 4.13 -10.53
CA CYS A 91 3.72 3.21 -9.61
C CYS A 91 4.96 3.80 -8.93
N LEU A 92 5.70 4.68 -9.61
CA LEU A 92 7.01 5.15 -9.16
C LEU A 92 6.98 5.74 -7.74
N PRO A 93 6.02 6.60 -7.34
CA PRO A 93 5.97 7.12 -5.98
C PRO A 93 5.78 6.02 -4.91
N LEU A 94 5.04 4.96 -5.27
CA LEU A 94 4.66 3.88 -4.34
C LEU A 94 5.82 2.93 -4.02
N ILE A 95 6.88 2.92 -4.83
CA ILE A 95 8.05 2.03 -4.64
C ILE A 95 9.27 2.79 -4.10
N GLN A 96 9.08 3.99 -3.59
CA GLN A 96 10.16 4.84 -3.09
C GLN A 96 10.29 4.84 -1.57
N GLY A 97 11.46 5.25 -1.11
CA GLY A 97 11.79 5.39 0.29
C GLY A 97 12.42 4.13 0.89
N GLU A 98 13.54 4.32 1.59
CA GLU A 98 14.23 3.28 2.34
C GLU A 98 13.52 3.05 3.67
N THR A 99 13.34 1.79 4.05
CA THR A 99 12.60 1.44 5.28
C THR A 99 13.50 1.29 6.51
N GLY A 100 14.82 1.42 6.35
CA GLY A 100 15.76 1.30 7.47
C GLY A 100 15.67 -0.03 8.22
N MET A 101 15.31 -1.11 7.53
CA MET A 101 15.09 -2.41 8.13
C MET A 101 16.34 -2.94 8.84
N ALA A 102 16.17 -3.40 10.08
CA ALA A 102 17.24 -4.04 10.83
C ALA A 102 17.71 -5.33 10.13
N LYS A 103 19.02 -5.49 10.01
CA LYS A 103 19.65 -6.67 9.42
C LYS A 103 20.52 -7.39 10.43
N GLU A 104 20.66 -8.70 10.25
CA GLU A 104 21.57 -9.58 10.97
C GLU A 104 22.28 -10.45 9.93
N ASP A 105 23.60 -10.40 9.88
CA ASP A 105 24.44 -11.08 8.88
C ASP A 105 24.03 -10.83 7.41
N GLY A 106 23.60 -9.60 7.11
CA GLY A 106 23.15 -9.19 5.77
C GLY A 106 21.73 -9.59 5.40
N LEU A 107 21.03 -10.32 6.25
CA LEU A 107 19.64 -10.75 6.06
C LEU A 107 18.67 -9.89 6.90
N PRO A 108 17.41 -9.77 6.50
CA PRO A 108 16.39 -9.13 7.33
C PRO A 108 16.29 -9.80 8.70
N ARG A 109 16.32 -9.00 9.76
CA ARG A 109 16.10 -9.50 11.12
C ARG A 109 14.61 -9.57 11.41
N PHE A 110 14.08 -10.78 11.44
CA PHE A 110 12.68 -11.01 11.77
C PHE A 110 12.45 -11.05 13.28
N CYS A 111 11.28 -10.58 13.72
CA CYS A 111 10.87 -10.65 15.11
C CYS A 111 10.67 -12.12 15.54
N ARG A 112 11.29 -12.49 16.66
CA ARG A 112 11.08 -13.80 17.30
C ARG A 112 10.20 -13.62 18.53
N LEU A 113 8.92 -13.94 18.40
CA LEU A 113 7.97 -13.82 19.49
C LEU A 113 8.15 -14.96 20.51
N LYS A 114 8.21 -14.60 21.79
CA LYS A 114 8.12 -15.59 22.86
C LYS A 114 6.67 -16.07 22.97
N ARG A 115 6.46 -17.38 22.93
CA ARG A 115 5.15 -17.97 23.24
C ARG A 115 4.94 -17.92 24.76
N VAL A 116 4.00 -17.11 25.19
CA VAL A 116 3.55 -17.07 26.59
C VAL A 116 2.17 -17.68 26.61
N PHE A 117 2.04 -18.84 27.25
CA PHE A 117 0.73 -19.48 27.41
C PHE A 117 -0.04 -18.78 28.53
N ALA A 118 -1.33 -18.59 28.33
CA ALA A 118 -2.22 -18.17 29.40
C ALA A 118 -2.23 -19.23 30.51
N LYS A 119 -2.19 -18.78 31.76
CA LYS A 119 -2.32 -19.64 32.93
C LYS A 119 -3.78 -20.00 33.15
#